data_a49766d00007f73776c12acf97d64b84
#
_entry.id   a49766d00007f73776c12acf97d64b84
#
_cell.length_a   1.000
_cell.length_b   1.000
_cell.length_c   1.000
_cell.angle_alpha   90.00
_cell.angle_beta   90.00
_cell.angle_gamma   90.00
#
_symmetry.space_group_name_H-M   'P 1'
#
loop_
_entity.id
_entity.type
_entity.pdbx_description
1 polymer ?
#
loop_
_entity_poly.entity_id
_entity_poly.type
_entity_poly.pdbx_seq_one_letter_code
_entity_poly.pdbx_strand_id
1 'polypeptide(L)'
;MSEVVSNSKIIEVQPFGGYDQALSYAVPQSLISRIQIGCLVRISLGRRNTIGIVLSLSPKERPPVNKLKFITSLVQEQPVLNEELIRLARWMCTYYASSIDHVLEGMIPSAVKEGMGEKKKRYIQATKDSKTELVLTELKNSPQQKKLFSYLVKCGKEVALHETLKNLDVGVSSANALIKKKLATETNKVIERDAYEDEFSDSNDFVTQEFSLTKEQKKATDEIILALQKKTFQPHLLQGVTGSG
;
A
#
# COMPACT_ATOMS: atom_id res chain seq x y z
N MET A 1 -33.88 2.54 9.32
CA MET A 1 -32.59 3.22 8.98
C MET A 1 -31.99 4.04 10.13
N SER A 2 -32.75 4.41 11.16
CA SER A 2 -32.31 5.25 12.27
C SER A 2 -31.49 4.54 13.37
N GLU A 3 -31.70 3.23 13.56
CA GLU A 3 -30.97 2.48 14.61
C GLU A 3 -29.53 2.09 14.26
N VAL A 4 -29.20 1.99 12.96
CA VAL A 4 -27.86 1.62 12.50
C VAL A 4 -26.81 2.75 12.72
N VAL A 5 -27.27 3.97 12.83
CA VAL A 5 -26.36 5.15 12.95
C VAL A 5 -26.01 5.45 14.40
N SER A 6 -26.85 5.04 15.39
CA SER A 6 -26.65 5.35 16.81
C SER A 6 -25.37 4.71 17.41
N ASN A 7 -24.85 3.65 16.79
CA ASN A 7 -23.65 2.94 17.26
C ASN A 7 -22.46 3.03 16.27
N SER A 8 -22.52 3.91 15.27
CA SER A 8 -21.47 4.06 14.28
C SER A 8 -20.32 4.88 14.82
N LYS A 9 -19.08 4.45 14.57
CA LYS A 9 -17.88 5.25 14.84
C LYS A 9 -17.90 6.48 13.96
N ILE A 10 -17.69 7.67 14.55
CA ILE A 10 -17.63 8.95 13.84
C ILE A 10 -16.17 9.34 13.72
N ILE A 11 -15.76 9.81 12.55
CA ILE A 11 -14.41 10.26 12.25
C ILE A 11 -14.42 11.66 11.63
N GLU A 12 -13.32 12.38 11.76
CA GLU A 12 -13.06 13.63 11.02
C GLU A 12 -12.23 13.35 9.80
N VAL A 13 -12.70 13.81 8.66
CA VAL A 13 -12.05 13.66 7.35
C VAL A 13 -11.83 15.03 6.75
N GLN A 14 -10.60 15.33 6.34
CA GLN A 14 -10.28 16.48 5.51
C GLN A 14 -10.50 16.13 4.05
N PRO A 15 -11.51 16.70 3.38
CA PRO A 15 -11.69 16.52 1.94
C PRO A 15 -10.57 17.20 1.16
N PHE A 16 -10.20 16.64 0.00
CA PHE A 16 -9.32 17.29 -0.96
C PHE A 16 -10.15 18.07 -2.01
N GLY A 17 -9.51 19.05 -2.64
CA GLY A 17 -10.10 19.82 -3.72
C GLY A 17 -10.73 21.15 -3.26
N GLY A 18 -10.04 21.92 -2.45
CA GLY A 18 -10.39 23.29 -2.09
C GLY A 18 -11.37 23.40 -0.93
N TYR A 19 -11.34 22.48 0.02
CA TYR A 19 -12.17 22.51 1.20
C TYR A 19 -11.29 22.66 2.45
N ASP A 20 -11.40 23.80 3.10
CA ASP A 20 -10.49 24.18 4.20
C ASP A 20 -10.94 23.73 5.61
N GLN A 21 -11.92 22.85 5.68
CA GLN A 21 -12.45 22.34 6.95
C GLN A 21 -12.61 20.83 6.94
N ALA A 22 -12.21 20.20 8.04
CA ALA A 22 -12.52 18.81 8.27
C ALA A 22 -14.02 18.59 8.52
N LEU A 23 -14.56 17.54 7.97
CA LEU A 23 -15.98 17.16 8.06
C LEU A 23 -16.14 15.84 8.80
N SER A 24 -17.23 15.71 9.56
CA SER A 24 -17.58 14.48 10.26
C SER A 24 -18.29 13.49 9.36
N TYR A 25 -17.84 12.23 9.38
CA TYR A 25 -18.46 11.11 8.67
C TYR A 25 -18.65 9.91 9.59
N ALA A 26 -19.68 9.12 9.33
CA ALA A 26 -19.87 7.83 9.97
C ALA A 26 -19.07 6.75 9.25
N VAL A 27 -18.58 5.75 10.00
CA VAL A 27 -17.83 4.61 9.46
C VAL A 27 -18.76 3.41 9.36
N PRO A 28 -18.89 2.77 8.18
CA PRO A 28 -19.60 1.50 8.04
C PRO A 28 -19.01 0.42 8.94
N GLN A 29 -19.83 -0.46 9.49
CA GLN A 29 -19.40 -1.53 10.41
C GLN A 29 -18.26 -2.38 9.84
N SER A 30 -18.27 -2.65 8.54
CA SER A 30 -17.23 -3.43 7.84
C SER A 30 -15.87 -2.75 7.77
N LEU A 31 -15.79 -1.44 8.04
CA LEU A 31 -14.56 -0.66 7.97
C LEU A 31 -14.02 -0.22 9.34
N ILE A 32 -14.77 -0.43 10.43
CA ILE A 32 -14.42 0.08 11.76
C ILE A 32 -13.05 -0.42 12.24
N SER A 33 -12.74 -1.70 12.00
CA SER A 33 -11.46 -2.32 12.40
C SER A 33 -10.27 -1.92 11.52
N ARG A 34 -10.54 -1.36 10.33
CA ARG A 34 -9.52 -1.05 9.32
C ARG A 34 -9.20 0.44 9.25
N ILE A 35 -10.08 1.30 9.79
CA ILE A 35 -9.91 2.74 9.71
C ILE A 35 -8.93 3.25 10.76
N GLN A 36 -7.94 4.01 10.32
CA GLN A 36 -6.90 4.62 11.14
C GLN A 36 -6.70 6.08 10.76
N ILE A 37 -6.07 6.85 11.65
CA ILE A 37 -5.63 8.22 11.33
C ILE A 37 -4.64 8.14 10.16
N GLY A 38 -4.79 9.06 9.19
CA GLY A 38 -3.97 9.09 8.00
C GLY A 38 -4.42 8.18 6.86
N CYS A 39 -5.51 7.40 7.03
CA CYS A 39 -6.11 6.65 5.93
C CYS A 39 -6.77 7.57 4.91
N LEU A 40 -6.65 7.23 3.63
CA LEU A 40 -7.42 7.85 2.56
C LEU A 40 -8.77 7.15 2.40
N VAL A 41 -9.83 7.95 2.37
CA VAL A 41 -11.22 7.48 2.26
C VAL A 41 -11.94 8.16 1.09
N ARG A 42 -12.82 7.42 0.43
CA ARG A 42 -13.77 7.99 -0.52
C ARG A 42 -14.99 8.49 0.24
N ILE A 43 -15.36 9.73 0.02
CA ILE A 43 -16.47 10.41 0.67
C ILE A 43 -17.36 11.11 -0.33
N SER A 44 -18.61 11.35 0.08
CA SER A 44 -19.57 12.14 -0.69
C SER A 44 -19.61 13.56 -0.11
N LEU A 45 -19.14 14.54 -0.90
CA LEU A 45 -19.15 15.96 -0.56
C LEU A 45 -20.24 16.68 -1.38
N GLY A 46 -21.37 16.98 -0.77
CA GLY A 46 -22.53 17.45 -1.51
C GLY A 46 -23.03 16.39 -2.51
N ARG A 47 -22.96 16.70 -3.81
CA ARG A 47 -23.30 15.81 -4.92
C ARG A 47 -22.08 15.17 -5.59
N ARG A 48 -20.87 15.55 -5.19
CA ARG A 48 -19.61 15.01 -5.75
C ARG A 48 -19.02 13.96 -4.85
N ASN A 49 -18.40 12.97 -5.46
CA ASN A 49 -17.53 12.04 -4.73
C ASN A 49 -16.09 12.58 -4.80
N THR A 50 -15.43 12.59 -3.67
CA THR A 50 -14.03 13.02 -3.55
C THR A 50 -13.27 12.08 -2.62
N ILE A 51 -11.98 12.32 -2.50
CA ILE A 51 -11.12 11.64 -1.54
C ILE A 51 -10.84 12.61 -0.40
N GLY A 52 -10.68 12.07 0.79
CA GLY A 52 -10.23 12.81 1.95
C GLY A 52 -9.32 11.97 2.82
N ILE A 53 -8.63 12.60 3.73
CA ILE A 53 -7.75 11.95 4.70
C ILE A 53 -8.37 12.00 6.10
N VAL A 54 -8.28 10.91 6.84
CA VAL A 54 -8.77 10.80 8.23
C VAL A 54 -7.82 11.55 9.15
N LEU A 55 -8.31 12.60 9.82
CA LEU A 55 -7.53 13.41 10.77
C LEU A 55 -7.77 13.03 12.23
N SER A 56 -8.94 12.46 12.54
CA SER A 56 -9.29 12.06 13.90
C SER A 56 -10.29 10.91 13.89
N LEU A 57 -10.15 10.00 14.84
CA LEU A 57 -11.10 8.91 15.10
C LEU A 57 -12.14 9.27 16.18
N SER A 58 -12.03 10.47 16.76
CA SER A 58 -12.91 10.98 17.80
C SER A 58 -13.08 12.48 17.62
N PRO A 59 -14.06 12.93 16.81
CA PRO A 59 -14.29 14.33 16.56
C PRO A 59 -14.66 15.06 17.84
N LYS A 60 -14.18 16.30 17.99
CA LYS A 60 -14.48 17.16 19.14
C LYS A 60 -15.97 17.53 19.17
N GLU A 61 -16.53 17.80 18.00
CA GLU A 61 -17.95 18.09 17.83
C GLU A 61 -18.65 16.90 17.19
N ARG A 62 -19.71 16.42 17.83
CA ARG A 62 -20.56 15.35 17.29
C ARG A 62 -21.79 15.96 16.66
N PRO A 63 -21.83 16.10 15.33
CA PRO A 63 -23.04 16.58 14.67
C PRO A 63 -24.20 15.60 14.89
N PRO A 64 -25.46 16.08 14.79
CA PRO A 64 -26.61 15.20 14.90
C PRO A 64 -26.53 14.02 13.93
N VAL A 65 -26.74 12.85 14.44
CA VAL A 65 -26.57 11.56 13.75
C VAL A 65 -27.34 11.48 12.42
N ASN A 66 -28.49 12.12 12.34
CA ASN A 66 -29.33 12.16 11.14
C ASN A 66 -28.76 12.99 9.98
N LYS A 67 -27.72 13.77 10.22
CA LYS A 67 -27.00 14.59 9.21
C LYS A 67 -25.69 13.95 8.74
N LEU A 68 -25.24 12.86 9.39
CA LEU A 68 -24.00 12.22 9.05
C LEU A 68 -24.12 11.35 7.78
N LYS A 69 -23.19 11.56 6.86
CA LYS A 69 -22.98 10.66 5.74
C LYS A 69 -21.95 9.60 6.10
N PHE A 70 -22.05 8.42 5.49
CA PHE A 70 -21.04 7.38 5.63
C PHE A 70 -19.88 7.62 4.66
N ILE A 71 -18.67 7.22 5.05
CA ILE A 71 -17.58 7.03 4.08
C ILE A 71 -17.96 5.88 3.15
N THR A 72 -17.57 5.97 1.88
CA THR A 72 -17.93 4.96 0.87
C THR A 72 -16.99 3.76 0.92
N SER A 73 -15.68 4.01 0.98
CA SER A 73 -14.64 2.97 1.02
C SER A 73 -13.30 3.55 1.47
N LEU A 74 -12.37 2.67 1.85
CA LEU A 74 -10.95 3.00 1.92
C LEU A 74 -10.39 3.06 0.50
N VAL A 75 -9.44 3.97 0.25
CA VAL A 75 -8.66 4.00 -1.00
C VAL A 75 -7.59 2.92 -0.97
N GLN A 76 -6.96 2.74 0.20
CA GLN A 76 -5.99 1.66 0.45
C GLN A 76 -6.03 1.22 1.92
N GLU A 77 -5.45 0.06 2.21
CA GLU A 77 -5.50 -0.56 3.55
C GLU A 77 -4.66 0.18 4.59
N GLN A 78 -3.51 0.71 4.18
CA GLN A 78 -2.56 1.35 5.08
C GLN A 78 -2.75 2.86 5.12
N PRO A 79 -2.49 3.53 6.27
CA PRO A 79 -2.42 4.98 6.34
C PRO A 79 -1.32 5.51 5.41
N VAL A 80 -1.61 6.59 4.70
CA VAL A 80 -0.63 7.28 3.82
C VAL A 80 0.23 8.28 4.57
N LEU A 81 -0.29 8.82 5.67
CA LEU A 81 0.42 9.71 6.57
C LEU A 81 0.29 9.17 8.00
N ASN A 82 1.39 9.16 8.73
CA ASN A 82 1.37 8.89 10.15
C ASN A 82 0.96 10.15 10.95
N GLU A 83 0.75 10.00 12.25
CA GLU A 83 0.34 11.12 13.11
C GLU A 83 1.39 12.24 13.19
N GLU A 84 2.67 11.92 13.03
CA GLU A 84 3.76 12.90 13.04
C GLU A 84 3.70 13.79 11.80
N LEU A 85 3.46 13.21 10.64
CA LEU A 85 3.29 13.95 9.38
C LEU A 85 2.00 14.81 9.41
N ILE A 86 0.93 14.34 10.03
CA ILE A 86 -0.28 15.14 10.22
C ILE A 86 -0.02 16.33 11.17
N ARG A 87 0.79 16.12 12.23
CA ARG A 87 1.22 17.24 13.10
C ARG A 87 2.09 18.23 12.34
N LEU A 88 3.01 17.74 11.50
CA LEU A 88 3.80 18.58 10.62
C LEU A 88 2.92 19.40 9.67
N ALA A 89 1.93 18.78 9.04
CA ALA A 89 0.98 19.47 8.16
C ALA A 89 0.28 20.63 8.89
N ARG A 90 -0.22 20.40 10.11
CA ARG A 90 -0.85 21.44 10.93
C ARG A 90 0.11 22.57 11.29
N TRP A 91 1.36 22.24 11.60
CA TRP A 91 2.40 23.25 11.86
C TRP A 91 2.68 24.08 10.60
N MET A 92 2.79 23.43 9.42
CA MET A 92 2.99 24.11 8.15
C MET A 92 1.83 25.08 7.82
N CYS A 93 0.60 24.67 8.09
CA CYS A 93 -0.57 25.56 7.92
C CYS A 93 -0.44 26.84 8.74
N THR A 94 -0.02 26.71 9.99
CA THR A 94 0.15 27.88 10.89
C THR A 94 1.34 28.73 10.48
N TYR A 95 2.48 28.09 10.17
CA TYR A 95 3.72 28.79 9.84
C TYR A 95 3.66 29.53 8.51
N TYR A 96 3.07 28.91 7.48
CA TYR A 96 2.99 29.47 6.13
C TYR A 96 1.63 30.12 5.81
N ALA A 97 0.71 30.20 6.78
CA ALA A 97 -0.66 30.68 6.58
C ALA A 97 -1.36 30.00 5.38
N SER A 98 -1.16 28.69 5.24
CA SER A 98 -1.70 27.88 4.13
C SER A 98 -2.88 27.03 4.59
N SER A 99 -3.80 26.71 3.67
CA SER A 99 -4.93 25.83 3.99
C SER A 99 -4.46 24.38 4.17
N ILE A 100 -5.16 23.64 5.04
CA ILE A 100 -4.78 22.29 5.41
C ILE A 100 -4.91 21.30 4.25
N ASP A 101 -5.88 21.48 3.37
CA ASP A 101 -6.08 20.65 2.18
C ASP A 101 -4.90 20.77 1.22
N HIS A 102 -4.43 21.99 0.91
CA HIS A 102 -3.26 22.21 0.06
C HIS A 102 -1.98 21.59 0.62
N VAL A 103 -1.75 21.74 1.92
CA VAL A 103 -0.57 21.15 2.56
C VAL A 103 -0.61 19.63 2.48
N LEU A 104 -1.75 19.02 2.85
CA LEU A 104 -1.91 17.56 2.78
C LEU A 104 -1.88 17.03 1.35
N GLU A 105 -2.44 17.75 0.38
CA GLU A 105 -2.35 17.39 -1.02
C GLU A 105 -0.91 17.38 -1.54
N GLY A 106 -0.10 18.35 -1.12
CA GLY A 106 1.33 18.41 -1.46
C GLY A 106 2.16 17.31 -0.82
N MET A 107 1.74 16.81 0.36
CA MET A 107 2.44 15.71 1.05
C MET A 107 2.12 14.32 0.48
N ILE A 108 1.04 14.18 -0.30
CA ILE A 108 0.58 12.88 -0.81
C ILE A 108 0.70 12.85 -2.33
N PRO A 109 1.55 11.96 -2.90
CA PRO A 109 1.65 11.81 -4.34
C PRO A 109 0.31 11.49 -5.01
N SER A 110 0.07 12.02 -6.21
CA SER A 110 -1.19 11.82 -6.96
C SER A 110 -1.49 10.35 -7.22
N ALA A 111 -0.47 9.56 -7.56
CA ALA A 111 -0.59 8.11 -7.75
C ALA A 111 -1.16 7.39 -6.50
N VAL A 112 -0.78 7.82 -5.30
CA VAL A 112 -1.30 7.27 -4.03
C VAL A 112 -2.77 7.67 -3.83
N LYS A 113 -3.13 8.92 -4.15
CA LYS A 113 -4.54 9.39 -4.11
C LYS A 113 -5.44 8.61 -5.07
N GLU A 114 -4.94 8.21 -6.22
CA GLU A 114 -5.67 7.39 -7.19
C GLU A 114 -5.80 5.92 -6.77
N GLY A 115 -5.16 5.52 -5.67
CA GLY A 115 -5.17 4.15 -5.16
C GLY A 115 -4.12 3.26 -5.83
N MET A 116 -3.17 3.84 -6.55
CA MET A 116 -1.95 3.15 -6.96
C MET A 116 -1.05 2.95 -5.74
N GLY A 117 -1.49 2.07 -4.85
CA GLY A 117 -0.73 1.64 -3.69
C GLY A 117 0.41 0.69 -4.08
N GLU A 118 0.81 -0.11 -3.12
CA GLU A 118 1.85 -1.13 -3.27
C GLU A 118 1.60 -2.04 -4.48
N LYS A 119 2.62 -2.25 -5.33
CA LYS A 119 2.56 -3.22 -6.43
C LYS A 119 2.43 -4.62 -5.80
N LYS A 120 1.26 -5.25 -5.92
CA LYS A 120 1.05 -6.61 -5.41
C LYS A 120 1.33 -7.61 -6.52
N LYS A 121 2.23 -8.55 -6.27
CA LYS A 121 2.50 -9.70 -7.17
C LYS A 121 1.77 -10.92 -6.63
N ARG A 122 1.05 -11.59 -7.52
CA ARG A 122 0.30 -12.80 -7.19
C ARG A 122 1.27 -13.99 -7.21
N TYR A 123 1.24 -14.79 -6.17
CA TYR A 123 1.98 -16.03 -6.04
C TYR A 123 1.01 -17.19 -5.94
N ILE A 124 1.41 -18.35 -6.41
CA ILE A 124 0.62 -19.57 -6.35
C ILE A 124 1.46 -20.73 -5.83
N GLN A 125 0.86 -21.60 -5.03
CA GLN A 125 1.49 -22.80 -4.49
C GLN A 125 0.50 -23.96 -4.50
N ALA A 126 0.98 -25.20 -4.71
CA ALA A 126 0.16 -26.38 -4.54
C ALA A 126 -0.21 -26.60 -3.06
N THR A 127 -1.44 -27.03 -2.80
CA THR A 127 -1.90 -27.38 -1.46
C THR A 127 -1.22 -28.67 -0.98
N LYS A 128 -0.66 -28.66 0.24
CA LYS A 128 0.17 -29.78 0.77
C LYS A 128 -0.58 -31.12 0.95
N ASP A 129 -1.91 -31.10 1.06
CA ASP A 129 -2.74 -32.26 1.39
C ASP A 129 -3.25 -33.03 0.16
N SER A 130 -2.91 -32.61 -1.05
CA SER A 130 -3.37 -33.27 -2.26
C SER A 130 -2.53 -34.52 -2.54
N LYS A 131 -3.16 -35.70 -2.45
CA LYS A 131 -2.59 -36.96 -2.93
C LYS A 131 -2.30 -36.82 -4.42
N THR A 132 -1.06 -36.50 -4.77
CA THR A 132 -0.64 -36.01 -6.09
C THR A 132 -1.07 -36.92 -7.22
N GLU A 133 -0.98 -38.28 -7.05
CA GLU A 133 -1.34 -39.25 -8.08
C GLU A 133 -2.85 -39.29 -8.40
N LEU A 134 -3.70 -39.18 -7.37
CA LEU A 134 -5.16 -39.15 -7.56
C LEU A 134 -5.59 -37.87 -8.29
N VAL A 135 -5.04 -36.75 -7.88
CA VAL A 135 -5.33 -35.43 -8.49
C VAL A 135 -4.88 -35.39 -9.95
N LEU A 136 -3.70 -35.95 -10.28
CA LEU A 136 -3.22 -36.02 -11.65
C LEU A 136 -4.10 -36.92 -12.53
N THR A 137 -4.76 -37.92 -11.94
CA THR A 137 -5.74 -38.76 -12.62
C THR A 137 -7.04 -38.03 -12.88
N GLU A 138 -7.55 -37.24 -11.94
CA GLU A 138 -8.73 -36.40 -12.11
C GLU A 138 -8.53 -35.28 -13.15
N LEU A 139 -7.28 -34.79 -13.31
CA LEU A 139 -6.95 -33.74 -14.26
C LEU A 139 -6.63 -34.26 -15.68
N LYS A 140 -6.85 -35.54 -15.98
CA LYS A 140 -6.59 -36.14 -17.33
C LYS A 140 -7.25 -35.38 -18.47
N ASN A 141 -8.47 -34.88 -18.26
CA ASN A 141 -9.25 -34.15 -19.28
C ASN A 141 -8.90 -32.65 -19.37
N SER A 142 -7.90 -32.19 -18.60
CA SER A 142 -7.51 -30.76 -18.51
C SER A 142 -5.99 -30.63 -18.59
N PRO A 143 -5.37 -30.77 -19.75
CA PRO A 143 -3.91 -30.87 -19.90
C PRO A 143 -3.17 -29.64 -19.35
N GLN A 144 -3.72 -28.44 -19.51
CA GLN A 144 -3.12 -27.23 -18.98
C GLN A 144 -3.15 -27.18 -17.45
N GLN A 145 -4.27 -27.58 -16.81
CA GLN A 145 -4.35 -27.66 -15.35
C GLN A 145 -3.38 -28.73 -14.80
N LYS A 146 -3.27 -29.87 -15.47
CA LYS A 146 -2.32 -30.92 -15.12
C LYS A 146 -0.89 -30.44 -15.22
N LYS A 147 -0.52 -29.75 -16.30
CA LYS A 147 0.82 -29.18 -16.51
C LYS A 147 1.19 -28.19 -15.40
N LEU A 148 0.29 -27.25 -15.09
CA LEU A 148 0.49 -26.27 -14.01
C LEU A 148 0.59 -26.94 -12.64
N PHE A 149 -0.33 -27.86 -12.30
CA PHE A 149 -0.32 -28.56 -11.02
C PHE A 149 0.95 -29.38 -10.80
N SER A 150 1.38 -30.15 -11.81
CA SER A 150 2.64 -30.93 -11.75
C SER A 150 3.85 -30.04 -11.50
N TYR A 151 3.89 -28.86 -12.15
CA TYR A 151 4.95 -27.88 -11.92
C TYR A 151 4.95 -27.34 -10.49
N LEU A 152 3.77 -26.95 -9.96
CA LEU A 152 3.64 -26.44 -8.60
C LEU A 152 4.04 -27.45 -7.53
N VAL A 153 3.67 -28.72 -7.73
CA VAL A 153 4.08 -29.83 -6.85
C VAL A 153 5.59 -30.03 -6.88
N LYS A 154 6.19 -30.01 -8.09
CA LYS A 154 7.64 -30.17 -8.25
C LYS A 154 8.42 -29.02 -7.59
N CYS A 155 7.91 -27.78 -7.66
CA CYS A 155 8.55 -26.63 -7.02
C CYS A 155 8.46 -26.68 -5.48
N GLY A 156 7.37 -27.20 -4.92
CA GLY A 156 7.17 -27.33 -3.47
C GLY A 156 7.09 -26.02 -2.69
N LYS A 157 7.20 -24.87 -3.37
CA LYS A 157 7.19 -23.51 -2.81
C LYS A 157 6.30 -22.58 -3.61
N GLU A 158 6.03 -21.40 -3.05
CA GLU A 158 5.31 -20.34 -3.76
C GLU A 158 6.11 -19.87 -4.98
N VAL A 159 5.43 -19.73 -6.11
CA VAL A 159 6.01 -19.22 -7.37
C VAL A 159 5.18 -18.04 -7.89
N ALA A 160 5.82 -17.10 -8.57
CA ALA A 160 5.15 -15.95 -9.17
C ALA A 160 4.18 -16.40 -10.25
N LEU A 161 2.88 -16.13 -10.08
CA LEU A 161 1.81 -16.64 -10.95
C LEU A 161 2.02 -16.27 -12.41
N HIS A 162 2.22 -14.96 -12.69
CA HIS A 162 2.33 -14.47 -14.07
C HIS A 162 3.51 -15.09 -14.84
N GLU A 163 4.68 -15.10 -14.23
CA GLU A 163 5.90 -15.68 -14.81
C GLU A 163 5.75 -17.20 -15.05
N THR A 164 5.19 -17.91 -14.08
CA THR A 164 4.93 -19.34 -14.18
C THR A 164 3.98 -19.66 -15.32
N LEU A 165 2.89 -18.92 -15.46
CA LEU A 165 1.93 -19.11 -16.54
C LEU A 165 2.55 -18.83 -17.91
N LYS A 166 3.36 -17.77 -18.03
CA LYS A 166 4.08 -17.42 -19.25
C LYS A 166 5.09 -18.53 -19.63
N ASN A 167 5.89 -18.99 -18.68
CA ASN A 167 6.90 -20.05 -18.93
C ASN A 167 6.30 -21.40 -19.29
N LEU A 168 5.12 -21.70 -18.76
CA LEU A 168 4.41 -22.96 -19.05
C LEU A 168 3.47 -22.85 -20.24
N ASP A 169 3.29 -21.68 -20.82
CA ASP A 169 2.28 -21.41 -21.85
C ASP A 169 0.88 -21.88 -21.44
N VAL A 170 0.46 -21.46 -20.24
CA VAL A 170 -0.81 -21.85 -19.61
C VAL A 170 -1.65 -20.61 -19.29
N GLY A 171 -2.93 -20.66 -19.63
CA GLY A 171 -3.85 -19.54 -19.37
C GLY A 171 -4.19 -19.37 -17.88
N VAL A 172 -4.51 -18.11 -17.48
CA VAL A 172 -4.93 -17.75 -16.11
C VAL A 172 -6.17 -18.54 -15.64
N SER A 173 -7.05 -18.93 -16.58
CA SER A 173 -8.23 -19.76 -16.31
C SER A 173 -7.87 -21.10 -15.65
N SER A 174 -6.74 -21.70 -16.02
CA SER A 174 -6.26 -22.97 -15.44
C SER A 174 -5.82 -22.79 -13.99
N ALA A 175 -5.18 -21.67 -13.64
CA ALA A 175 -4.83 -21.35 -12.26
C ALA A 175 -6.08 -21.12 -11.41
N ASN A 176 -7.03 -20.32 -11.89
CA ASN A 176 -8.29 -20.07 -11.21
C ASN A 176 -9.09 -21.37 -10.99
N ALA A 177 -9.07 -22.28 -11.95
CA ALA A 177 -9.72 -23.59 -11.81
C ALA A 177 -9.05 -24.46 -10.71
N LEU A 178 -7.71 -24.47 -10.61
CA LEU A 178 -7.00 -25.17 -9.53
C LEU A 178 -7.30 -24.56 -8.16
N ILE A 179 -7.36 -23.24 -8.06
CA ILE A 179 -7.72 -22.53 -6.83
C ILE A 179 -9.16 -22.87 -6.42
N LYS A 180 -10.11 -22.81 -7.36
CA LYS A 180 -11.52 -23.19 -7.11
C LYS A 180 -11.66 -24.64 -6.63
N LYS A 181 -10.84 -25.55 -7.16
CA LYS A 181 -10.79 -26.97 -6.74
C LYS A 181 -10.01 -27.16 -5.42
N LYS A 182 -9.51 -26.09 -4.79
CA LYS A 182 -8.67 -26.14 -3.58
C LYS A 182 -7.36 -26.96 -3.74
N LEU A 183 -6.89 -27.13 -4.96
CA LEU A 183 -5.65 -27.82 -5.29
C LEU A 183 -4.43 -26.89 -5.26
N ALA A 184 -4.67 -25.60 -5.33
CA ALA A 184 -3.66 -24.55 -5.19
C ALA A 184 -4.18 -23.41 -4.33
N THR A 185 -3.27 -22.73 -3.62
CA THR A 185 -3.52 -21.52 -2.86
C THR A 185 -2.83 -20.34 -3.52
N GLU A 186 -3.51 -19.19 -3.53
CA GLU A 186 -2.99 -17.93 -4.03
C GLU A 186 -2.65 -17.00 -2.86
N THR A 187 -1.50 -16.33 -2.94
CA THR A 187 -1.08 -15.30 -2.00
C THR A 187 -0.67 -14.05 -2.76
N ASN A 188 -1.00 -12.89 -2.20
CA ASN A 188 -0.58 -11.59 -2.75
C ASN A 188 0.56 -11.06 -1.88
N LYS A 189 1.73 -10.85 -2.47
CA LYS A 189 2.86 -10.22 -1.78
C LYS A 189 3.08 -8.82 -2.32
N VAL A 190 3.31 -7.89 -1.41
CA VAL A 190 3.74 -6.55 -1.74
C VAL A 190 5.17 -6.61 -2.25
N ILE A 191 5.43 -5.98 -3.39
CA ILE A 191 6.78 -5.84 -3.93
C ILE A 191 7.17 -4.37 -3.78
N GLU A 192 8.31 -4.12 -3.17
CA GLU A 192 8.95 -2.82 -3.24
C GLU A 192 9.24 -2.51 -4.71
N ARG A 193 8.84 -1.32 -5.13
CA ARG A 193 9.19 -0.83 -6.47
C ARG A 193 10.64 -0.39 -6.42
N ASP A 194 11.51 -1.14 -7.05
CA ASP A 194 12.82 -0.61 -7.40
C ASP A 194 12.63 0.33 -8.59
N ALA A 195 12.90 1.62 -8.40
CA ALA A 195 12.75 2.64 -9.42
C ALA A 195 13.66 2.38 -10.63
N TYR A 196 14.67 1.54 -10.48
CA TYR A 196 15.68 1.23 -11.50
C TYR A 196 15.46 -0.12 -12.19
N GLU A 197 14.61 -1.01 -11.65
CA GLU A 197 14.37 -2.35 -12.23
C GLU A 197 13.72 -2.29 -13.62
N ASP A 198 12.89 -1.27 -13.87
CA ASP A 198 12.15 -1.15 -15.13
C ASP A 198 12.99 -0.51 -16.28
N GLU A 199 14.04 0.25 -15.95
CA GLU A 199 14.88 0.94 -16.98
C GLU A 199 16.12 0.13 -17.39
N PHE A 200 16.57 -0.83 -16.58
CA PHE A 200 17.87 -1.51 -16.78
C PHE A 200 17.78 -3.03 -16.84
N SER A 201 16.58 -3.61 -16.95
CA SER A 201 16.38 -5.06 -16.97
C SER A 201 16.98 -5.77 -18.21
N ASP A 202 17.34 -5.02 -19.26
CA ASP A 202 17.90 -5.59 -20.51
C ASP A 202 19.44 -5.48 -20.63
N SER A 203 20.13 -4.92 -19.64
CA SER A 203 21.60 -4.82 -19.69
C SER A 203 22.25 -5.68 -18.60
N ASN A 204 22.69 -6.88 -19.00
CA ASN A 204 23.54 -7.79 -18.20
C ASN A 204 24.96 -7.24 -17.89
N ASP A 205 25.21 -5.94 -18.14
CA ASP A 205 26.55 -5.35 -18.10
C ASP A 205 26.80 -4.39 -16.95
N PHE A 206 25.91 -4.28 -15.96
CA PHE A 206 26.28 -3.55 -14.75
C PHE A 206 27.20 -4.39 -13.86
N VAL A 207 28.48 -4.25 -14.11
CA VAL A 207 29.50 -4.58 -13.13
C VAL A 207 29.20 -3.68 -11.91
N THR A 208 28.67 -4.29 -10.85
CA THR A 208 28.57 -3.65 -9.55
C THR A 208 30.00 -3.32 -9.09
N GLN A 209 30.51 -2.13 -9.45
CA GLN A 209 31.69 -1.62 -8.82
C GLN A 209 31.33 -1.38 -7.35
N GLU A 210 31.93 -2.14 -6.47
CA GLU A 210 31.89 -1.84 -5.04
C GLU A 210 32.62 -0.52 -4.82
N PHE A 211 31.86 0.57 -4.72
CA PHE A 211 32.41 1.87 -4.39
C PHE A 211 32.77 1.87 -2.90
N SER A 212 34.05 2.03 -2.61
CA SER A 212 34.51 2.25 -1.24
C SER A 212 34.37 3.74 -0.90
N LEU A 213 33.73 4.04 0.22
CA LEU A 213 33.61 5.43 0.70
C LEU A 213 34.99 6.04 0.95
N THR A 214 35.15 7.31 0.58
CA THR A 214 36.33 8.09 0.97
C THR A 214 36.33 8.26 2.50
N LYS A 215 37.47 8.67 3.05
CA LYS A 215 37.60 8.91 4.50
C LYS A 215 36.60 9.96 5.01
N GLU A 216 36.34 10.99 4.21
CA GLU A 216 35.41 12.07 4.54
C GLU A 216 33.97 11.61 4.46
N GLN A 217 33.60 10.89 3.41
CA GLN A 217 32.28 10.28 3.25
C GLN A 217 31.99 9.30 4.39
N LYS A 218 32.96 8.45 4.73
CA LYS A 218 32.81 7.50 5.84
C LYS A 218 32.57 8.21 7.17
N LYS A 219 33.36 9.27 7.44
CA LYS A 219 33.19 10.06 8.67
C LYS A 219 31.78 10.66 8.75
N ALA A 220 31.32 11.30 7.68
CA ALA A 220 29.98 11.88 7.62
C ALA A 220 28.87 10.82 7.81
N THR A 221 29.01 9.67 7.17
CA THR A 221 28.07 8.54 7.30
C THR A 221 28.04 8.00 8.73
N ASP A 222 29.21 7.78 9.35
CA ASP A 222 29.32 7.27 10.71
C ASP A 222 28.67 8.24 11.73
N GLU A 223 28.86 9.54 11.57
CA GLU A 223 28.22 10.57 12.41
C GLU A 223 26.68 10.56 12.28
N ILE A 224 26.16 10.44 11.07
CA ILE A 224 24.71 10.35 10.80
C ILE A 224 24.13 9.07 11.41
N ILE A 225 24.79 7.92 11.21
CA ILE A 225 24.35 6.64 11.77
C ILE A 225 24.29 6.68 13.29
N LEU A 226 25.31 7.26 13.93
CA LEU A 226 25.32 7.42 15.40
C LEU A 226 24.15 8.29 15.90
N ALA A 227 23.82 9.36 15.17
CA ALA A 227 22.67 10.19 15.51
C ALA A 227 21.35 9.45 15.36
N LEU A 228 21.18 8.68 14.29
CA LEU A 228 19.99 7.83 14.06
C LEU A 228 19.83 6.78 15.18
N GLN A 229 20.91 6.15 15.62
CA GLN A 229 20.88 5.16 16.70
C GLN A 229 20.43 5.75 18.04
N LYS A 230 20.79 7.02 18.31
CA LYS A 230 20.36 7.73 19.52
C LYS A 230 18.86 8.04 19.55
N LYS A 231 18.13 7.92 18.42
CA LYS A 231 16.70 8.26 18.27
C LYS A 231 16.34 9.66 18.77
N THR A 232 17.29 10.60 18.72
CA THR A 232 17.09 12.00 19.07
C THR A 232 17.12 12.85 17.81
N PHE A 233 16.29 13.89 17.77
CA PHE A 233 16.32 14.84 16.66
C PHE A 233 17.68 15.55 16.64
N GLN A 234 18.43 15.39 15.56
CA GLN A 234 19.70 16.06 15.32
C GLN A 234 19.77 16.48 13.84
N PRO A 235 19.71 17.78 13.54
CA PRO A 235 19.87 18.25 12.18
C PRO A 235 21.32 18.09 11.73
N HIS A 236 21.50 17.62 10.49
CA HIS A 236 22.81 17.50 9.85
C HIS A 236 22.81 18.34 8.56
N LEU A 237 23.88 19.09 8.35
CA LEU A 237 24.15 19.77 7.08
C LEU A 237 25.31 19.05 6.39
N LEU A 238 25.01 18.37 5.28
CA LEU A 238 26.05 17.77 4.44
C LEU A 238 26.41 18.76 3.32
N GLN A 239 27.68 19.21 3.34
CA GLN A 239 28.21 20.10 2.31
C GLN A 239 29.28 19.36 1.50
N GLY A 240 29.09 19.32 0.20
CA GLY A 240 30.03 18.72 -0.75
C GLY A 240 30.17 19.56 -2.01
N VAL A 241 31.30 19.44 -2.69
CA VAL A 241 31.45 20.01 -4.02
C VAL A 241 30.78 19.13 -5.06
N THR A 242 30.45 19.68 -6.22
CA THR A 242 29.84 18.91 -7.31
C THR A 242 30.74 17.72 -7.68
N GLY A 243 30.17 16.51 -7.69
CA GLY A 243 30.90 15.28 -7.98
C GLY A 243 31.65 14.67 -6.78
N SER A 244 31.38 15.12 -5.55
CA SER A 244 31.97 14.53 -4.34
C SER A 244 31.34 13.20 -3.91
N GLY A 245 30.32 12.74 -4.60
CA GLY A 245 29.60 11.51 -4.33
C GLY A 245 28.28 11.70 -3.61
#